data_57ce01db320fee43f4510e1fc7bd9356
#
_entry.id   57ce01db320fee43f4510e1fc7bd9356
#
_cell.length_a   1.000
_cell.length_b   1.000
_cell.length_c   1.000
_cell.angle_alpha   90.00
_cell.angle_beta   90.00
_cell.angle_gamma   90.00
#
_symmetry.space_group_name_H-M   'P 1'
#
loop_
_entity.id
_entity.type
_entity.pdbx_description
1 polymer ?
#
loop_
_entity_poly.entity_id
_entity_poly.type
_entity_poly.pdbx_seq_one_letter_code
_entity_poly.pdbx_strand_id
1 'polypeptide(L)'
;MTRDAACGCGQLRLEVAGDPIRISMCHCLGCQRRTGTAFAIQARFTADRVQVAGRFKDYVRVSDEGDERTFHFCPDCGATVFFTTADAPDLIAVPVGAFADPSFPPPTVSVYESRRHPWITLPAAIETDAAWESLRPLYEAGRYADVADRGRELIDANPHFAELLYNVACCESLAGRTADALEHLRRAIDGLEQFRTLASGDSDFDPIRDEPGFGELIG
;
A
#
# COMPACT_ATOMS: atom_id res chain seq x y z
N MET A 1 -19.93 0.43 10.44
CA MET A 1 -19.32 -0.03 11.71
C MET A 1 -18.30 1.00 12.14
N THR A 2 -18.23 1.37 13.43
CA THR A 2 -17.23 2.28 13.98
C THR A 2 -16.26 1.47 14.83
N ARG A 3 -14.96 1.78 14.77
CA ARG A 3 -13.91 1.15 15.56
C ARG A 3 -13.12 2.21 16.30
N ASP A 4 -12.68 1.90 17.51
CA ASP A 4 -11.82 2.76 18.32
C ASP A 4 -10.39 2.25 18.30
N ALA A 5 -9.41 3.16 18.05
CA ALA A 5 -8.00 2.89 18.21
C ALA A 5 -7.41 3.85 19.25
N ALA A 6 -6.46 3.39 20.06
CA ALA A 6 -5.87 4.21 21.11
C ALA A 6 -4.40 3.88 21.37
N CYS A 7 -3.70 4.84 21.98
CA CYS A 7 -2.39 4.60 22.59
C CYS A 7 -2.52 3.83 23.90
N GLY A 8 -1.41 3.30 24.41
CA GLY A 8 -1.40 2.48 25.62
C GLY A 8 -1.95 3.16 26.89
N CYS A 9 -1.85 4.49 27.02
CA CYS A 9 -2.42 5.25 28.13
C CYS A 9 -3.82 5.80 27.86
N GLY A 10 -4.35 5.63 26.64
CA GLY A 10 -5.69 6.07 26.24
C GLY A 10 -5.86 7.58 26.00
N GLN A 11 -4.80 8.38 26.09
CA GLN A 11 -4.88 9.83 25.92
C GLN A 11 -5.00 10.24 24.43
N LEU A 12 -4.28 9.54 23.53
CA LEU A 12 -4.44 9.70 22.06
C LEU A 12 -5.36 8.62 21.55
N ARG A 13 -6.44 9.02 20.88
CA ARG A 13 -7.50 8.12 20.41
C ARG A 13 -7.91 8.48 18.99
N LEU A 14 -8.38 7.47 18.26
CA LEU A 14 -9.03 7.62 16.98
C LEU A 14 -10.38 6.92 17.01
N GLU A 15 -11.38 7.56 16.42
CA GLU A 15 -12.64 6.93 16.03
C GLU A 15 -12.60 6.76 14.51
N VAL A 16 -12.80 5.52 14.04
CA VAL A 16 -12.65 5.16 12.62
C VAL A 16 -13.93 4.55 12.10
N ALA A 17 -14.55 5.17 11.11
CA ALA A 17 -15.78 4.71 10.49
C ALA A 17 -15.52 3.79 9.29
N GLY A 18 -16.34 2.74 9.15
CA GLY A 18 -16.32 1.83 7.99
C GLY A 18 -15.23 0.77 8.05
N ASP A 19 -15.02 0.12 6.91
CA ASP A 19 -14.00 -0.90 6.73
C ASP A 19 -12.71 -0.31 6.16
N PRO A 20 -11.54 -0.90 6.46
CA PRO A 20 -10.28 -0.47 5.88
C PRO A 20 -10.25 -0.74 4.38
N ILE A 21 -9.66 0.18 3.62
CA ILE A 21 -9.40 0.01 2.19
C ILE A 21 -8.38 -1.10 1.97
N ARG A 22 -7.39 -1.19 2.87
CA ARG A 22 -6.29 -2.16 2.78
C ARG A 22 -5.75 -2.46 4.17
N ILE A 23 -5.42 -3.73 4.42
CA ILE A 23 -4.69 -4.14 5.61
C ILE A 23 -3.37 -4.78 5.15
N SER A 24 -2.25 -4.17 5.46
CA SER A 24 -0.93 -4.63 5.03
C SER A 24 -0.05 -5.09 6.18
N MET A 25 0.66 -6.18 5.94
CA MET A 25 1.76 -6.68 6.77
C MET A 25 3.08 -6.23 6.15
N CYS A 26 3.84 -5.39 6.84
CA CYS A 26 5.06 -4.77 6.30
C CYS A 26 6.31 -5.28 7.00
N HIS A 27 7.24 -5.84 6.22
CA HIS A 27 8.51 -6.39 6.70
C HIS A 27 9.69 -5.43 6.54
N CYS A 28 9.50 -4.17 6.07
CA CYS A 28 10.61 -3.25 5.92
C CYS A 28 11.32 -3.00 7.27
N LEU A 29 12.65 -2.79 7.21
CA LEU A 29 13.47 -2.62 8.41
C LEU A 29 13.04 -1.41 9.27
N GLY A 30 12.51 -0.37 8.63
CA GLY A 30 11.96 0.79 9.33
C GLY A 30 10.72 0.46 10.15
N CYS A 31 9.83 -0.38 9.64
CA CYS A 31 8.66 -0.87 10.39
C CYS A 31 9.09 -1.77 11.54
N GLN A 32 10.01 -2.69 11.32
CA GLN A 32 10.54 -3.57 12.37
C GLN A 32 11.14 -2.75 13.54
N ARG A 33 12.00 -1.76 13.23
CA ARG A 33 12.61 -0.88 14.26
C ARG A 33 11.57 -0.05 15.00
N ARG A 34 10.58 0.51 14.29
CA ARG A 34 9.55 1.36 14.89
C ARG A 34 8.67 0.60 15.86
N THR A 35 8.29 -0.62 15.50
CA THR A 35 7.37 -1.43 16.32
C THR A 35 8.09 -2.32 17.34
N GLY A 36 9.39 -2.57 17.18
CA GLY A 36 10.13 -3.55 17.97
C GLY A 36 9.68 -4.99 17.72
N THR A 37 9.05 -5.25 16.56
CA THR A 37 8.58 -6.58 16.16
C THR A 37 9.14 -6.96 14.78
N ALA A 38 8.96 -8.22 14.36
CA ALA A 38 9.45 -8.72 13.08
C ALA A 38 8.70 -8.17 11.84
N PHE A 39 7.59 -7.49 12.04
CA PHE A 39 6.76 -6.83 11.02
C PHE A 39 5.82 -5.82 11.67
N ALA A 40 5.18 -4.98 10.87
CA ALA A 40 4.07 -4.13 11.32
C ALA A 40 2.81 -4.48 10.53
N ILE A 41 1.64 -4.45 11.17
CA ILE A 41 0.35 -4.54 10.49
C ILE A 41 -0.34 -3.19 10.59
N GLN A 42 -0.79 -2.65 9.46
CA GLN A 42 -1.51 -1.38 9.38
C GLN A 42 -2.74 -1.49 8.49
N ALA A 43 -3.82 -0.87 8.94
CA ALA A 43 -5.05 -0.70 8.21
C ALA A 43 -5.13 0.72 7.65
N ARG A 44 -5.48 0.91 6.38
CA ARG A 44 -5.63 2.20 5.72
C ARG A 44 -7.10 2.57 5.59
N PHE A 45 -7.40 3.83 5.87
CA PHE A 45 -8.73 4.42 5.77
C PHE A 45 -8.64 5.77 5.07
N THR A 46 -9.72 6.23 4.45
CA THR A 46 -9.79 7.61 3.98
C THR A 46 -9.82 8.58 5.17
N ALA A 47 -9.19 9.73 5.02
CA ALA A 47 -9.00 10.69 6.12
C ALA A 47 -10.34 11.22 6.67
N ASP A 48 -11.36 11.36 5.82
CA ASP A 48 -12.72 11.77 6.20
C ASP A 48 -13.42 10.79 7.14
N ARG A 49 -12.94 9.55 7.23
CA ARG A 49 -13.49 8.50 8.12
C ARG A 49 -12.76 8.40 9.46
N VAL A 50 -11.74 9.21 9.69
CA VAL A 50 -10.90 9.13 10.89
C VAL A 50 -10.99 10.41 11.69
N GLN A 51 -11.50 10.32 12.92
CA GLN A 51 -11.51 11.42 13.88
C GLN A 51 -10.40 11.19 14.90
N VAL A 52 -9.56 12.20 15.10
CA VAL A 52 -8.40 12.14 16.02
C VAL A 52 -8.70 13.00 17.23
N ALA A 53 -8.50 12.45 18.44
CA ALA A 53 -8.65 13.15 19.71
C ALA A 53 -7.41 12.93 20.60
N GLY A 54 -7.01 13.98 21.30
CA GLY A 54 -5.86 13.94 22.20
C GLY A 54 -4.61 14.61 21.59
N ARG A 55 -3.49 14.52 22.31
CA ARG A 55 -2.21 15.15 21.94
C ARG A 55 -1.32 14.12 21.25
N PHE A 56 -0.61 14.55 20.21
CA PHE A 56 0.43 13.73 19.57
C PHE A 56 1.66 14.58 19.25
N LYS A 57 2.76 13.88 18.99
CA LYS A 57 3.98 14.42 18.38
C LYS A 57 4.27 13.70 17.10
N ASP A 58 4.98 14.38 16.21
CA ASP A 58 5.30 13.88 14.89
C ASP A 58 6.74 13.41 14.81
N TYR A 59 6.93 12.34 14.03
CA TYR A 59 8.24 11.88 13.59
C TYR A 59 8.19 11.61 12.09
N VAL A 60 8.95 12.36 11.33
CA VAL A 60 9.05 12.20 9.88
C VAL A 60 10.19 11.26 9.54
N ARG A 61 9.93 10.31 8.66
CA ARG A 61 10.91 9.39 8.11
C ARG A 61 10.73 9.25 6.61
N VAL A 62 11.83 9.31 5.86
CA VAL A 62 11.84 8.90 4.45
C VAL A 62 11.85 7.38 4.39
N SER A 63 10.99 6.79 3.56
CA SER A 63 10.95 5.37 3.27
C SER A 63 12.13 4.93 2.41
N ASP A 64 12.32 3.63 2.23
CA ASP A 64 13.36 3.10 1.36
C ASP A 64 13.08 3.39 -0.14
N GLU A 65 11.85 3.79 -0.46
CA GLU A 65 11.38 4.20 -1.80
C GLU A 65 11.41 5.72 -2.01
N GLY A 66 11.85 6.48 -1.01
CA GLY A 66 11.96 7.93 -1.08
C GLY A 66 10.78 8.72 -0.52
N ASP A 67 9.66 8.06 -0.18
CA ASP A 67 8.46 8.73 0.30
C ASP A 67 8.58 9.19 1.74
N GLU A 68 8.08 10.39 2.03
CA GLU A 68 7.94 10.86 3.40
C GLU A 68 6.74 10.22 4.10
N ARG A 69 6.99 9.74 5.33
CA ARG A 69 5.98 9.16 6.22
C ARG A 69 6.02 9.86 7.55
N THR A 70 4.91 10.49 7.93
CA THR A 70 4.78 11.21 9.21
C THR A 70 4.04 10.32 10.21
N PHE A 71 4.76 9.87 11.22
CA PHE A 71 4.22 9.04 12.31
C PHE A 71 3.77 9.92 13.47
N HIS A 72 2.53 9.73 13.91
CA HIS A 72 1.91 10.44 15.01
C HIS A 72 1.86 9.54 16.24
N PHE A 73 2.55 9.94 17.29
CA PHE A 73 2.68 9.14 18.50
C PHE A 73 2.28 9.92 19.75
N CYS A 74 1.79 9.19 20.74
CA CYS A 74 1.43 9.75 22.04
C CYS A 74 2.67 10.27 22.78
N PRO A 75 2.70 11.55 23.21
CA PRO A 75 3.84 12.10 23.95
C PRO A 75 4.02 11.51 25.35
N ASP A 76 2.97 10.90 25.91
CA ASP A 76 2.97 10.41 27.28
C ASP A 76 3.44 8.94 27.38
N CYS A 77 3.07 8.09 26.39
CA CYS A 77 3.44 6.65 26.43
C CYS A 77 4.24 6.18 25.20
N GLY A 78 4.51 7.06 24.21
CA GLY A 78 5.34 6.75 23.03
C GLY A 78 4.67 5.89 21.97
N ALA A 79 3.44 5.39 22.18
CA ALA A 79 2.76 4.53 21.21
C ALA A 79 2.40 5.31 19.94
N THR A 80 2.81 4.82 18.75
CA THR A 80 2.34 5.32 17.47
C THR A 80 0.90 4.84 17.26
N VAL A 81 -0.02 5.77 16.98
CA VAL A 81 -1.44 5.45 16.81
C VAL A 81 -1.89 5.60 15.35
N PHE A 82 -1.28 6.49 14.59
CA PHE A 82 -1.55 6.62 13.14
C PHE A 82 -0.34 7.22 12.43
N PHE A 83 -0.36 7.15 11.10
CA PHE A 83 0.62 7.85 10.26
C PHE A 83 -0.02 8.20 8.91
N THR A 84 0.58 9.21 8.26
CA THR A 84 0.26 9.66 6.91
C THR A 84 1.45 9.48 5.99
N THR A 85 1.21 9.45 4.68
CA THR A 85 2.25 9.35 3.66
C THR A 85 2.06 10.47 2.64
N ALA A 86 3.15 11.04 2.14
CA ALA A 86 3.08 12.18 1.22
C ALA A 86 2.50 11.78 -0.15
N ASP A 87 2.72 10.54 -0.57
CA ASP A 87 2.21 9.94 -1.80
C ASP A 87 0.69 9.63 -1.77
N ALA A 88 0.08 9.59 -0.57
CA ALA A 88 -1.34 9.34 -0.40
C ALA A 88 -1.92 10.20 0.75
N PRO A 89 -2.00 11.53 0.59
CA PRO A 89 -2.37 12.46 1.66
C PRO A 89 -3.80 12.28 2.16
N ASP A 90 -4.67 11.72 1.34
CA ASP A 90 -6.08 11.45 1.68
C ASP A 90 -6.27 10.15 2.49
N LEU A 91 -5.19 9.44 2.78
CA LEU A 91 -5.22 8.19 3.54
C LEU A 91 -4.53 8.33 4.91
N ILE A 92 -5.17 7.74 5.90
CA ILE A 92 -4.60 7.56 7.24
C ILE A 92 -4.35 6.07 7.47
N ALA A 93 -3.14 5.73 7.87
CA ALA A 93 -2.77 4.38 8.25
C ALA A 93 -2.75 4.24 9.78
N VAL A 94 -3.49 3.26 10.29
CA VAL A 94 -3.61 2.96 11.72
C VAL A 94 -2.96 1.60 11.99
N PRO A 95 -1.97 1.49 12.89
CA PRO A 95 -1.46 0.20 13.34
C PRO A 95 -2.60 -0.66 13.90
N VAL A 96 -2.74 -1.89 13.40
CA VAL A 96 -3.86 -2.78 13.80
C VAL A 96 -3.86 -3.04 15.32
N GLY A 97 -2.69 -3.12 15.93
CA GLY A 97 -2.58 -3.27 17.38
C GLY A 97 -3.18 -2.12 18.20
N ALA A 98 -3.34 -0.92 17.61
CA ALA A 98 -3.95 0.21 18.31
C ALA A 98 -5.46 0.04 18.53
N PHE A 99 -6.13 -0.81 17.75
CA PHE A 99 -7.53 -1.17 17.96
C PHE A 99 -7.74 -2.12 19.14
N ALA A 100 -6.68 -2.84 19.56
CA ALA A 100 -6.74 -3.83 20.63
C ALA A 100 -7.91 -4.84 20.50
N ASP A 101 -8.28 -5.14 19.26
CA ASP A 101 -9.41 -6.00 18.91
C ASP A 101 -8.90 -7.28 18.21
N PRO A 102 -8.96 -8.45 18.88
CA PRO A 102 -8.55 -9.74 18.30
C PRO A 102 -9.42 -10.19 17.11
N SER A 103 -10.61 -9.58 16.93
CA SER A 103 -11.51 -9.87 15.80
C SER A 103 -11.24 -8.97 14.58
N PHE A 104 -10.27 -8.06 14.65
CA PHE A 104 -9.90 -7.21 13.52
C PHE A 104 -9.50 -8.09 12.32
N PRO A 105 -9.94 -7.77 11.09
CA PRO A 105 -9.65 -8.59 9.91
C PRO A 105 -8.15 -8.82 9.71
N PRO A 106 -7.75 -9.99 9.18
CA PRO A 106 -6.35 -10.29 8.90
C PRO A 106 -5.80 -9.39 7.78
N PRO A 107 -4.47 -9.25 7.67
CA PRO A 107 -3.86 -8.56 6.55
C PRO A 107 -4.16 -9.30 5.24
N THR A 108 -4.45 -8.51 4.20
CA THR A 108 -4.72 -9.02 2.85
C THR A 108 -3.47 -9.00 1.97
N VAL A 109 -2.49 -8.16 2.33
CA VAL A 109 -1.26 -7.97 1.56
C VAL A 109 -0.04 -8.00 2.48
N SER A 110 1.05 -8.64 2.02
CA SER A 110 2.36 -8.64 2.67
C SER A 110 3.38 -7.97 1.75
N VAL A 111 4.15 -7.01 2.29
CA VAL A 111 5.09 -6.20 1.52
C VAL A 111 6.51 -6.24 2.11
N TYR A 112 7.51 -6.03 1.27
CA TYR A 112 8.93 -6.19 1.56
C TYR A 112 9.28 -7.63 1.97
N GLU A 113 8.79 -8.60 1.21
CA GLU A 113 8.97 -10.04 1.45
C GLU A 113 10.44 -10.46 1.51
N SER A 114 11.31 -9.82 0.76
CA SER A 114 12.77 -10.06 0.81
C SER A 114 13.39 -9.81 2.18
N ARG A 115 12.70 -9.10 3.08
CA ARG A 115 13.13 -8.75 4.44
C ARG A 115 12.35 -9.46 5.54
N ARG A 116 11.45 -10.38 5.13
CA ARG A 116 10.67 -11.20 6.06
C ARG A 116 11.59 -12.19 6.80
N HIS A 117 11.41 -12.27 8.10
CA HIS A 117 12.11 -13.30 8.89
C HIS A 117 11.66 -14.70 8.45
N PRO A 118 12.58 -15.67 8.23
CA PRO A 118 12.25 -16.98 7.66
C PRO A 118 11.25 -17.81 8.50
N TRP A 119 11.14 -17.53 9.78
CA TRP A 119 10.23 -18.20 10.70
C TRP A 119 8.80 -17.62 10.71
N ILE A 120 8.55 -16.52 9.98
CA ILE A 120 7.21 -15.95 9.84
C ILE A 120 6.45 -16.73 8.78
N THR A 121 5.33 -17.34 9.18
CA THR A 121 4.37 -17.97 8.27
C THR A 121 3.27 -16.96 7.92
N LEU A 122 3.03 -16.77 6.64
CA LEU A 122 1.96 -15.90 6.15
C LEU A 122 0.62 -16.63 6.13
N PRO A 123 -0.52 -15.93 6.32
CA PRO A 123 -1.84 -16.47 6.02
C PRO A 123 -1.92 -16.97 4.57
N ALA A 124 -2.61 -18.08 4.33
CA ALA A 124 -2.65 -18.71 3.00
C ALA A 124 -3.29 -17.84 1.89
N ALA A 125 -4.16 -16.91 2.27
CA ALA A 125 -4.85 -16.00 1.34
C ALA A 125 -4.22 -14.61 1.23
N ILE A 126 -3.02 -14.41 1.81
CA ILE A 126 -2.35 -13.10 1.74
C ILE A 126 -1.63 -12.96 0.40
N GLU A 127 -1.85 -11.84 -0.26
CA GLU A 127 -1.09 -11.46 -1.46
C GLU A 127 0.30 -10.94 -1.06
N THR A 128 1.30 -11.12 -1.93
CA THR A 128 2.67 -10.69 -1.63
C THR A 128 3.24 -9.85 -2.75
N ASP A 129 4.10 -8.90 -2.41
CA ASP A 129 4.86 -8.10 -3.38
C ASP A 129 6.05 -8.88 -3.98
N ALA A 130 6.27 -10.12 -3.57
CA ALA A 130 7.38 -10.94 -4.07
C ALA A 130 7.37 -11.08 -5.60
N ALA A 131 6.19 -11.11 -6.21
CA ALA A 131 6.02 -11.11 -7.66
C ALA A 131 6.63 -9.85 -8.27
N TRP A 132 6.26 -8.66 -7.78
CA TRP A 132 6.82 -7.41 -8.25
C TRP A 132 8.31 -7.26 -7.90
N GLU A 133 8.72 -7.62 -6.69
CA GLU A 133 10.13 -7.60 -6.27
C GLU A 133 11.04 -8.39 -7.23
N SER A 134 10.54 -9.48 -7.82
CA SER A 134 11.27 -10.27 -8.81
C SER A 134 11.45 -9.56 -10.17
N LEU A 135 10.55 -8.61 -10.49
CA LEU A 135 10.56 -7.82 -11.73
C LEU A 135 11.28 -6.47 -11.57
N ARG A 136 11.37 -5.95 -10.37
CA ARG A 136 11.95 -4.63 -10.07
C ARG A 136 13.32 -4.39 -10.69
N PRO A 137 14.30 -5.34 -10.65
CA PRO A 137 15.60 -5.13 -11.30
C PRO A 137 15.52 -4.91 -12.82
N LEU A 138 14.52 -5.48 -13.48
CA LEU A 138 14.27 -5.26 -14.91
C LEU A 138 13.68 -3.87 -15.16
N TYR A 139 12.74 -3.45 -14.32
CA TYR A 139 12.16 -2.10 -14.36
C TYR A 139 13.25 -1.03 -14.18
N GLU A 140 14.08 -1.14 -13.14
CA GLU A 140 15.18 -0.22 -12.85
C GLU A 140 16.22 -0.17 -13.98
N ALA A 141 16.38 -1.26 -14.73
CA ALA A 141 17.23 -1.33 -15.92
C ALA A 141 16.57 -0.80 -17.20
N GLY A 142 15.34 -0.29 -17.13
CA GLY A 142 14.57 0.19 -18.31
C GLY A 142 14.10 -0.92 -19.25
N ARG A 143 14.12 -2.18 -18.80
CA ARG A 143 13.75 -3.35 -19.61
C ARG A 143 12.25 -3.63 -19.55
N TYR A 144 11.45 -2.64 -19.88
CA TYR A 144 9.99 -2.66 -19.68
C TYR A 144 9.28 -3.79 -20.45
N ALA A 145 9.75 -4.11 -21.66
CA ALA A 145 9.17 -5.21 -22.43
C ALA A 145 9.37 -6.57 -21.73
N ASP A 146 10.54 -6.80 -21.12
CA ASP A 146 10.82 -8.02 -20.37
C ASP A 146 9.98 -8.09 -19.07
N VAL A 147 9.75 -6.93 -18.43
CA VAL A 147 8.82 -6.85 -17.28
C VAL A 147 7.41 -7.24 -17.71
N ALA A 148 6.92 -6.68 -18.82
CA ALA A 148 5.58 -6.96 -19.34
C ALA A 148 5.41 -8.47 -19.67
N ASP A 149 6.41 -9.09 -20.29
CA ASP A 149 6.36 -10.52 -20.64
C ASP A 149 6.32 -11.42 -19.39
N ARG A 150 7.24 -11.21 -18.44
CA ARG A 150 7.28 -12.00 -17.19
C ARG A 150 6.13 -11.64 -16.25
N GLY A 151 5.69 -10.39 -16.29
CA GLY A 151 4.59 -9.89 -15.47
C GLY A 151 3.29 -10.62 -15.77
N ARG A 152 3.01 -10.97 -17.03
CA ARG A 152 1.83 -11.75 -17.42
C ARG A 152 1.79 -13.12 -16.76
N GLU A 153 2.91 -13.85 -16.72
CA GLU A 153 2.98 -15.15 -16.05
C GLU A 153 2.68 -15.04 -14.55
N LEU A 154 3.15 -13.94 -13.92
CA LEU A 154 2.92 -13.68 -12.51
C LEU A 154 1.48 -13.21 -12.24
N ILE A 155 0.85 -12.46 -13.15
CA ILE A 155 -0.56 -12.07 -13.08
C ILE A 155 -1.45 -13.30 -13.19
N ASP A 156 -1.14 -14.26 -14.04
CA ASP A 156 -1.90 -15.53 -14.16
C ASP A 156 -1.91 -16.30 -12.84
N ALA A 157 -0.80 -16.24 -12.08
CA ALA A 157 -0.69 -16.83 -10.75
C ALA A 157 -1.33 -15.99 -9.64
N ASN A 158 -1.49 -14.67 -9.86
CA ASN A 158 -1.99 -13.71 -8.87
C ASN A 158 -3.02 -12.74 -9.53
N PRO A 159 -4.14 -13.23 -10.06
CA PRO A 159 -5.00 -12.48 -10.98
C PRO A 159 -5.74 -11.30 -10.36
N HIS A 160 -5.77 -11.21 -9.04
CA HIS A 160 -6.47 -10.16 -8.29
C HIS A 160 -5.51 -9.25 -7.51
N PHE A 161 -4.19 -9.44 -7.65
CA PHE A 161 -3.22 -8.60 -6.96
C PHE A 161 -3.10 -7.23 -7.66
N ALA A 162 -3.84 -6.25 -7.16
CA ALA A 162 -4.02 -4.97 -7.83
C ALA A 162 -2.70 -4.19 -8.01
N GLU A 163 -1.77 -4.27 -7.05
CA GLU A 163 -0.45 -3.63 -7.17
C GLU A 163 0.40 -4.24 -8.28
N LEU A 164 0.36 -5.57 -8.46
CA LEU A 164 1.09 -6.22 -9.55
C LEU A 164 0.49 -5.82 -10.90
N LEU A 165 -0.83 -5.81 -11.01
CA LEU A 165 -1.55 -5.38 -12.21
C LEU A 165 -1.17 -3.95 -12.58
N TYR A 166 -1.16 -3.03 -11.60
CA TYR A 166 -0.78 -1.64 -11.80
C TYR A 166 0.67 -1.51 -12.30
N ASN A 167 1.62 -2.11 -11.61
CA ASN A 167 3.04 -2.01 -11.95
C ASN A 167 3.36 -2.64 -13.32
N VAL A 168 2.68 -3.73 -13.69
CA VAL A 168 2.82 -4.33 -15.03
C VAL A 168 2.19 -3.43 -16.08
N ALA A 169 1.04 -2.79 -15.81
CA ALA A 169 0.42 -1.83 -16.72
C ALA A 169 1.33 -0.62 -17.01
N CYS A 170 2.04 -0.09 -16.00
CA CYS A 170 3.08 0.93 -16.18
C CYS A 170 4.14 0.48 -17.20
N CYS A 171 4.67 -0.73 -17.01
CA CYS A 171 5.69 -1.26 -17.91
C CYS A 171 5.17 -1.55 -19.32
N GLU A 172 3.93 -1.99 -19.46
CA GLU A 172 3.28 -2.18 -20.75
C GLU A 172 3.08 -0.86 -21.48
N SER A 173 2.69 0.21 -20.76
CA SER A 173 2.61 1.56 -21.31
C SER A 173 3.98 2.01 -21.84
N LEU A 174 5.03 1.92 -21.00
CA LEU A 174 6.40 2.28 -21.39
C LEU A 174 6.96 1.40 -22.54
N ALA A 175 6.47 0.18 -22.67
CA ALA A 175 6.83 -0.73 -23.76
C ALA A 175 5.99 -0.55 -25.04
N GLY A 176 5.04 0.42 -25.06
CA GLY A 176 4.15 0.68 -26.20
C GLY A 176 3.06 -0.37 -26.39
N ARG A 177 2.71 -1.12 -25.36
CA ARG A 177 1.66 -2.16 -25.36
C ARG A 177 0.33 -1.59 -24.84
N THR A 178 -0.18 -0.59 -25.52
CA THR A 178 -1.34 0.22 -25.08
C THR A 178 -2.55 -0.61 -24.65
N ALA A 179 -2.95 -1.59 -25.45
CA ALA A 179 -4.16 -2.39 -25.16
C ALA A 179 -4.01 -3.22 -23.86
N ASP A 180 -2.84 -3.82 -23.66
CA ASP A 180 -2.53 -4.61 -22.46
C ASP A 180 -2.46 -3.70 -21.22
N ALA A 181 -1.80 -2.53 -21.35
CA ALA A 181 -1.70 -1.55 -20.29
C ALA A 181 -3.07 -1.06 -19.80
N LEU A 182 -3.99 -0.74 -20.73
CA LEU A 182 -5.35 -0.31 -20.39
C LEU A 182 -6.14 -1.44 -19.71
N GLU A 183 -6.01 -2.67 -20.17
CA GLU A 183 -6.70 -3.83 -19.56
C GLU A 183 -6.21 -4.08 -18.12
N HIS A 184 -4.90 -4.11 -17.92
CA HIS A 184 -4.35 -4.34 -16.59
C HIS A 184 -4.59 -3.15 -15.64
N LEU A 185 -4.51 -1.90 -16.14
CA LEU A 185 -4.84 -0.72 -15.35
C LEU A 185 -6.32 -0.74 -14.91
N ARG A 186 -7.24 -1.09 -15.80
CA ARG A 186 -8.66 -1.23 -15.46
C ARG A 186 -8.85 -2.24 -14.33
N ARG A 187 -8.24 -3.42 -14.43
CA ARG A 187 -8.32 -4.45 -13.39
C ARG A 187 -7.68 -4.01 -12.08
N ALA A 188 -6.60 -3.24 -12.13
CA ALA A 188 -5.97 -2.66 -10.94
C ALA A 188 -6.91 -1.68 -10.23
N ILE A 189 -7.59 -0.80 -10.99
CA ILE A 189 -8.58 0.17 -10.48
C ILE A 189 -9.80 -0.57 -9.91
N ASP A 190 -10.29 -1.60 -10.59
CA ASP A 190 -11.41 -2.42 -10.11
C ASP A 190 -11.07 -3.10 -8.77
N GLY A 191 -9.81 -3.48 -8.56
CA GLY A 191 -9.31 -4.03 -7.30
C GLY A 191 -9.09 -2.98 -6.22
N LEU A 192 -8.53 -1.83 -6.55
CA LEU A 192 -8.23 -0.73 -5.63
C LEU A 192 -8.45 0.62 -6.33
N GLU A 193 -9.55 1.29 -6.02
CA GLU A 193 -9.96 2.57 -6.64
C GLU A 193 -8.88 3.67 -6.55
N GLN A 194 -8.01 3.64 -5.55
CA GLN A 194 -6.91 4.59 -5.41
C GLN A 194 -5.97 4.64 -6.62
N PHE A 195 -5.88 3.55 -7.40
CA PHE A 195 -5.04 3.51 -8.60
C PHE A 195 -5.56 4.42 -9.73
N ARG A 196 -6.82 4.80 -9.71
CA ARG A 196 -7.36 5.84 -10.62
C ARG A 196 -6.65 7.17 -10.41
N THR A 197 -6.60 7.63 -9.17
CA THR A 197 -5.94 8.89 -8.82
C THR A 197 -4.43 8.80 -9.04
N LEU A 198 -3.82 7.68 -8.68
CA LEU A 198 -2.38 7.49 -8.85
C LEU A 198 -2.00 7.54 -10.35
N ALA A 199 -2.71 6.81 -11.22
CA ALA A 199 -2.46 6.77 -12.65
C ALA A 199 -2.60 8.14 -13.33
N SER A 200 -3.47 9.00 -12.82
CA SER A 200 -3.65 10.35 -13.39
C SER A 200 -2.39 11.20 -13.32
N GLY A 201 -1.55 11.00 -12.31
CA GLY A 201 -0.28 11.72 -12.08
C GLY A 201 0.99 10.93 -12.40
N ASP A 202 0.87 9.67 -12.77
CA ASP A 202 2.02 8.80 -12.99
C ASP A 202 2.58 8.96 -14.41
N SER A 203 3.87 9.31 -14.50
CA SER A 203 4.58 9.53 -15.78
C SER A 203 4.77 8.25 -16.60
N ASP A 204 4.67 7.08 -15.99
CA ASP A 204 4.79 5.81 -16.70
C ASP A 204 3.63 5.60 -17.70
N PHE A 205 2.52 6.31 -17.50
CA PHE A 205 1.39 6.33 -18.43
C PHE A 205 1.43 7.46 -19.46
N ASP A 206 2.46 8.32 -19.48
CA ASP A 206 2.59 9.38 -20.49
C ASP A 206 2.48 8.87 -21.94
N PRO A 207 3.06 7.68 -22.30
CA PRO A 207 2.92 7.15 -23.65
C PRO A 207 1.49 6.86 -24.11
N ILE A 208 0.56 6.63 -23.17
CA ILE A 208 -0.84 6.30 -23.48
C ILE A 208 -1.84 7.32 -22.93
N ARG A 209 -1.35 8.45 -22.42
CA ARG A 209 -2.18 9.47 -21.77
C ARG A 209 -3.27 10.06 -22.67
N ASP A 210 -2.97 10.20 -23.97
CA ASP A 210 -3.88 10.74 -24.96
C ASP A 210 -4.83 9.67 -25.56
N GLU A 211 -4.71 8.42 -25.16
CA GLU A 211 -5.61 7.36 -25.62
C GLU A 211 -7.00 7.52 -25.00
N PRO A 212 -8.08 7.43 -25.79
CA PRO A 212 -9.45 7.58 -25.28
C PRO A 212 -9.75 6.62 -24.10
N GLY A 213 -9.27 5.38 -24.18
CA GLY A 213 -9.46 4.39 -23.13
C GLY A 213 -8.77 4.75 -21.79
N PHE A 214 -7.65 5.50 -21.84
CA PHE A 214 -7.03 5.99 -20.61
C PHE A 214 -7.88 7.09 -19.97
N GLY A 215 -8.36 8.06 -20.78
CA GLY A 215 -9.26 9.11 -20.31
C GLY A 215 -10.55 8.55 -19.67
N GLU A 216 -11.12 7.49 -20.24
CA GLU A 216 -12.30 6.82 -19.68
C GLU A 216 -12.02 6.15 -18.33
N LEU A 217 -10.80 5.64 -18.12
CA LEU A 217 -10.42 4.97 -16.88
C LEU A 217 -10.15 5.95 -15.74
N ILE A 218 -9.54 7.09 -16.01
CA ILE A 218 -9.18 8.07 -14.97
C ILE A 218 -10.25 9.15 -14.76
N GLY A 219 -11.22 9.31 -15.69
CA GLY A 219 -12.48 10.04 -15.59
C GLY A 219 -12.40 11.50 -15.41
#